data_1a422288f0171ab30d9a27316239d92f
#
_entry.id   1a422288f0171ab30d9a27316239d92f
#
_cell.length_a   1.000
_cell.length_b   1.000
_cell.length_c   1.000
_cell.angle_alpha   90.00
_cell.angle_beta   90.00
_cell.angle_gamma   90.00
#
_symmetry.space_group_name_H-M   'P 1'
#
loop_
_entity.id
_entity.type
_entity.pdbx_description
1 polymer ?
#
loop_
_entity_poly.entity_id
_entity_poly.type
_entity_poly.pdbx_seq_one_letter_code
_entity_poly.pdbx_strand_id
1 'polypeptide(L)'
;MKQVKIQIPSLVENIRVVESFIDNSKDTFHIEDDIYGNIMVAVTEAVNNAIRHGNKFDKDKTVLLCLTINEDRVKFEIEDQGSGFDFTNLQDPTAPENLENPGGRGIFLIRHLADEVEFTNDGRKVELTFLLPPANAEAHQGHAVA
;
A
#
# COMPACT_ATOMS: atom_id res chain seq x y z
N MET A 1 -12.67 -12.19 9.68
CA MET A 1 -11.46 -11.35 9.50
C MET A 1 -10.22 -12.22 9.43
N LYS A 2 -9.38 -12.00 8.42
CA LYS A 2 -8.11 -12.71 8.29
C LYS A 2 -6.96 -11.72 8.28
N GLN A 3 -5.85 -12.10 8.88
CA GLN A 3 -4.66 -11.27 8.98
C GLN A 3 -3.42 -12.08 8.61
N VAL A 4 -2.59 -11.50 7.73
CA VAL A 4 -1.34 -12.12 7.30
C VAL A 4 -0.24 -11.06 7.39
N LYS A 5 0.92 -11.45 7.91
CA LYS A 5 2.05 -10.54 8.07
C LYS A 5 3.28 -11.11 7.40
N ILE A 6 4.06 -10.22 6.79
CA ILE A 6 5.40 -10.55 6.30
C ILE A 6 6.36 -9.44 6.75
N GLN A 7 7.63 -9.79 6.83
CA GLN A 7 8.67 -8.86 7.22
C GLN A 7 9.84 -9.03 6.25
N ILE A 8 10.31 -7.93 5.66
CA ILE A 8 11.37 -7.99 4.65
C ILE A 8 12.51 -7.04 5.03
N PRO A 9 13.76 -7.42 4.74
CA PRO A 9 14.88 -6.48 4.83
C PRO A 9 14.70 -5.32 3.85
N SER A 10 15.32 -4.17 4.17
CA SER A 10 15.15 -2.92 3.43
C SER A 10 15.97 -2.86 2.14
N LEU A 11 15.82 -3.86 1.29
CA LEU A 11 16.49 -3.96 0.01
C LEU A 11 15.46 -3.92 -1.12
N VAL A 12 15.76 -3.17 -2.16
CA VAL A 12 14.82 -2.95 -3.29
C VAL A 12 14.41 -4.26 -3.96
N GLU A 13 15.28 -5.24 -4.03
CA GLU A 13 14.96 -6.55 -4.61
C GLU A 13 13.85 -7.27 -3.86
N ASN A 14 13.59 -6.91 -2.62
CA ASN A 14 12.51 -7.52 -1.82
C ASN A 14 11.12 -7.02 -2.20
N ILE A 15 11.03 -6.04 -3.10
CA ILE A 15 9.74 -5.65 -3.69
C ILE A 15 9.09 -6.85 -4.39
N ARG A 16 9.88 -7.76 -4.94
CA ARG A 16 9.36 -9.00 -5.55
C ARG A 16 8.61 -9.87 -4.56
N VAL A 17 9.08 -9.91 -3.32
CA VAL A 17 8.39 -10.66 -2.26
C VAL A 17 7.02 -10.03 -1.98
N VAL A 18 6.97 -8.70 -1.96
CA VAL A 18 5.71 -7.97 -1.77
C VAL A 18 4.74 -8.24 -2.92
N GLU A 19 5.23 -8.19 -4.15
CA GLU A 19 4.40 -8.47 -5.32
C GLU A 19 3.81 -9.87 -5.27
N SER A 20 4.61 -10.88 -4.92
CA SER A 20 4.14 -12.25 -4.75
C SER A 20 3.12 -12.38 -3.63
N PHE A 21 3.34 -11.67 -2.53
CA PHE A 21 2.41 -11.65 -1.41
C PHE A 21 1.04 -11.10 -1.84
N ILE A 22 1.04 -10.02 -2.61
CA ILE A 22 -0.20 -9.42 -3.11
C ILE A 22 -0.89 -10.35 -4.13
N ASP A 23 -0.13 -10.96 -5.03
CA ASP A 23 -0.67 -11.91 -6.00
C ASP A 23 -1.36 -13.09 -5.32
N ASN A 24 -0.74 -13.65 -4.29
CA ASN A 24 -1.32 -14.76 -3.54
C ASN A 24 -2.60 -14.33 -2.82
N SER A 25 -2.63 -13.09 -2.33
CA SER A 25 -3.80 -12.54 -1.67
C SER A 25 -4.98 -12.38 -2.62
N LYS A 26 -4.70 -11.98 -3.86
CA LYS A 26 -5.73 -11.84 -4.89
C LYS A 26 -6.48 -13.16 -5.10
N ASP A 27 -5.73 -14.23 -5.28
CA ASP A 27 -6.30 -15.55 -5.55
C ASP A 27 -7.01 -16.13 -4.32
N THR A 28 -6.41 -15.97 -3.15
CA THR A 28 -6.96 -16.51 -1.90
C THR A 28 -8.26 -15.80 -1.49
N PHE A 29 -8.34 -14.49 -1.68
CA PHE A 29 -9.45 -13.68 -1.19
C PHE A 29 -10.38 -13.18 -2.28
N HIS A 30 -10.18 -13.61 -3.53
CA HIS A 30 -11.04 -13.27 -4.67
C HIS A 30 -11.20 -11.77 -4.89
N ILE A 31 -10.07 -11.05 -4.92
CA ILE A 31 -10.06 -9.60 -5.13
C ILE A 31 -10.24 -9.30 -6.63
N GLU A 32 -11.15 -8.37 -6.96
CA GLU A 32 -11.40 -7.97 -8.34
C GLU A 32 -10.16 -7.33 -8.98
N ASP A 33 -10.05 -7.45 -10.31
CA ASP A 33 -8.89 -7.00 -11.07
C ASP A 33 -8.61 -5.50 -10.91
N ASP A 34 -9.63 -4.66 -10.94
CA ASP A 34 -9.45 -3.21 -10.81
C ASP A 34 -8.90 -2.84 -9.43
N ILE A 35 -9.44 -3.45 -8.40
CA ILE A 35 -8.99 -3.23 -7.03
C ILE A 35 -7.59 -3.79 -6.84
N TYR A 36 -7.33 -4.98 -7.39
CA TYR A 36 -6.01 -5.61 -7.35
C TYR A 36 -4.94 -4.71 -7.97
N GLY A 37 -5.22 -4.11 -9.13
CA GLY A 37 -4.29 -3.20 -9.79
C GLY A 37 -3.95 -2.00 -8.91
N ASN A 38 -4.95 -1.39 -8.30
CA ASN A 38 -4.76 -0.27 -7.38
C ASN A 38 -3.96 -0.68 -6.16
N ILE A 39 -4.25 -1.85 -5.59
CA ILE A 39 -3.52 -2.40 -4.46
C ILE A 39 -2.04 -2.61 -4.81
N MET A 40 -1.78 -3.26 -5.95
CA MET A 40 -0.40 -3.56 -6.37
C MET A 40 0.43 -2.29 -6.47
N VAL A 41 -0.08 -1.26 -7.13
CA VAL A 41 0.66 -0.01 -7.30
C VAL A 41 0.83 0.72 -5.98
N ALA A 42 -0.25 0.89 -5.21
CA ALA A 42 -0.21 1.68 -3.98
C ALA A 42 0.66 1.00 -2.90
N VAL A 43 0.52 -0.31 -2.72
CA VAL A 43 1.28 -1.03 -1.69
C VAL A 43 2.75 -1.11 -2.04
N THR A 44 3.10 -1.38 -3.31
CA THR A 44 4.51 -1.42 -3.71
C THR A 44 5.15 -0.04 -3.57
N GLU A 45 4.42 1.04 -3.87
CA GLU A 45 4.92 2.40 -3.64
C GLU A 45 5.14 2.68 -2.16
N ALA A 46 4.22 2.26 -1.30
CA ALA A 46 4.37 2.44 0.14
C ALA A 46 5.56 1.68 0.69
N VAL A 47 5.77 0.43 0.24
CA VAL A 47 6.93 -0.37 0.66
C VAL A 47 8.21 0.25 0.12
N ASN A 48 8.21 0.71 -1.12
CA ASN A 48 9.37 1.37 -1.70
C ASN A 48 9.75 2.63 -0.90
N ASN A 49 8.77 3.42 -0.50
CA ASN A 49 9.01 4.59 0.36
C ASN A 49 9.57 4.18 1.72
N ALA A 50 9.06 3.10 2.30
CA ALA A 50 9.57 2.59 3.58
C ALA A 50 11.04 2.16 3.47
N ILE A 51 11.41 1.50 2.37
CA ILE A 51 12.78 1.08 2.13
C ILE A 51 13.71 2.28 1.89
N ARG A 52 13.31 3.18 0.99
CA ARG A 52 14.15 4.30 0.53
C ARG A 52 14.21 5.43 1.55
N HIS A 53 13.06 5.91 1.97
CA HIS A 53 12.96 7.14 2.76
C HIS A 53 12.84 6.85 4.25
N GLY A 54 12.18 5.75 4.63
CA GLY A 54 12.08 5.34 6.01
C GLY A 54 13.38 4.74 6.54
N ASN A 55 13.72 3.57 6.05
CA ASN A 55 14.89 2.82 6.50
C ASN A 55 16.19 3.21 5.78
N LYS A 56 16.11 4.01 4.73
CA LYS A 56 17.28 4.52 3.98
C LYS A 56 18.19 3.39 3.49
N PHE A 57 17.60 2.33 2.97
CA PHE A 57 18.29 1.15 2.44
C PHE A 57 19.14 0.41 3.48
N ASP A 58 18.85 0.60 4.76
CA ASP A 58 19.59 -0.12 5.81
C ASP A 58 19.11 -1.58 5.85
N LYS A 59 19.97 -2.49 5.40
CA LYS A 59 19.66 -3.91 5.32
C LYS A 59 19.39 -4.56 6.67
N ASP A 60 19.83 -3.93 7.76
CA ASP A 60 19.63 -4.42 9.11
C ASP A 60 18.28 -3.96 9.69
N LYS A 61 17.59 -3.10 8.97
CA LYS A 61 16.24 -2.68 9.32
C LYS A 61 15.24 -3.38 8.40
N THR A 62 14.05 -3.61 8.92
CA THR A 62 13.01 -4.33 8.19
C THR A 62 11.80 -3.46 7.93
N VAL A 63 11.03 -3.85 6.92
CA VAL A 63 9.70 -3.31 6.65
C VAL A 63 8.70 -4.40 6.98
N LEU A 64 7.75 -4.06 7.84
CA LEU A 64 6.66 -4.95 8.21
C LEU A 64 5.44 -4.63 7.35
N LEU A 65 4.90 -5.64 6.70
CA LEU A 65 3.68 -5.53 5.90
C LEU A 65 2.62 -6.44 6.52
N CYS A 66 1.49 -5.84 6.87
CA CYS A 66 0.37 -6.56 7.45
C CYS A 66 -0.86 -6.38 6.58
N LEU A 67 -1.47 -7.48 6.17
CA LEU A 67 -2.72 -7.52 5.43
C LEU A 67 -3.83 -7.96 6.36
N THR A 68 -4.89 -7.16 6.45
CA THR A 68 -6.11 -7.52 7.14
C THR A 68 -7.25 -7.47 6.15
N ILE A 69 -8.02 -8.54 6.04
CA ILE A 69 -9.15 -8.60 5.12
C ILE A 69 -10.42 -9.01 5.86
N ASN A 70 -11.52 -8.34 5.55
CA ASN A 70 -12.86 -8.73 5.98
C ASN A 70 -13.83 -8.57 4.80
N GLU A 71 -15.13 -8.65 5.05
CA GLU A 71 -16.13 -8.72 3.99
C GLU A 71 -16.20 -7.48 3.11
N ASP A 72 -15.92 -6.31 3.67
CA ASP A 72 -16.14 -5.03 3.00
C ASP A 72 -14.86 -4.27 2.67
N ARG A 73 -13.69 -4.72 3.14
CA ARG A 73 -12.45 -3.99 2.91
C ARG A 73 -11.20 -4.83 3.07
N VAL A 74 -10.15 -4.34 2.43
CA VAL A 74 -8.78 -4.85 2.59
C VAL A 74 -7.94 -3.71 3.13
N LYS A 75 -7.19 -3.97 4.19
CA LYS A 75 -6.29 -2.99 4.78
C LYS A 75 -4.86 -3.51 4.75
N PHE A 76 -3.95 -2.67 4.26
CA PHE A 76 -2.51 -2.93 4.31
C PHE A 76 -1.86 -1.94 5.25
N GLU A 77 -1.08 -2.44 6.19
CA GLU A 77 -0.26 -1.62 7.08
C GLU A 77 1.20 -1.84 6.72
N ILE A 78 1.92 -0.77 6.45
CA ILE A 78 3.34 -0.82 6.10
C ILE A 78 4.08 0.01 7.13
N GLU A 79 5.02 -0.62 7.85
CA GLU A 79 5.77 0.04 8.92
C GLU A 79 7.28 -0.13 8.72
N ASP A 80 8.01 0.98 8.80
CA ASP A 80 9.47 0.99 8.77
C ASP A 80 10.06 1.27 10.16
N GLN A 81 11.38 1.19 10.26
CA GLN A 81 12.11 1.40 11.51
C GLN A 81 12.95 2.68 11.46
N GLY A 82 12.57 3.59 10.58
CA GLY A 82 13.29 4.85 10.41
C GLY A 82 12.90 5.90 11.44
N SER A 83 13.29 7.14 11.17
CA SER A 83 13.03 8.27 12.06
C SER A 83 11.66 8.91 11.87
N GLY A 84 10.91 8.47 10.85
CA GLY A 84 9.62 9.07 10.50
C GLY A 84 9.79 10.25 9.55
N PHE A 85 8.67 10.87 9.19
CA PHE A 85 8.68 12.06 8.36
C PHE A 85 7.41 12.90 8.63
N ASP A 86 7.48 14.17 8.25
CA ASP A 86 6.34 15.08 8.43
C ASP A 86 5.39 14.92 7.25
N PHE A 87 4.35 14.11 7.44
CA PHE A 87 3.34 13.85 6.43
C PHE A 87 2.25 14.93 6.36
N THR A 88 2.27 15.90 7.29
CA THR A 88 1.28 16.98 7.33
C THR A 88 1.64 18.12 6.38
N ASN A 89 2.91 18.25 6.02
CA ASN A 89 3.43 19.33 5.18
C ASN A 89 3.78 18.87 3.76
N LEU A 90 3.13 17.79 3.28
CA LEU A 90 3.37 17.33 1.92
C LEU A 90 2.80 18.29 0.91
N GLN A 91 3.63 18.74 -0.01
CA GLN A 91 3.25 19.65 -1.07
C GLN A 91 2.78 18.88 -2.30
N ASP A 92 2.08 19.59 -3.20
CA ASP A 92 1.63 19.01 -4.46
C ASP A 92 2.87 18.58 -5.29
N PRO A 93 3.04 17.28 -5.55
CA PRO A 93 4.21 16.81 -6.31
C PRO A 93 4.14 17.13 -7.79
N THR A 94 2.98 17.59 -8.30
CA THR A 94 2.83 17.99 -9.70
C THR A 94 3.23 19.44 -9.92
N ALA A 95 3.39 20.23 -8.87
CA ALA A 95 3.88 21.60 -8.97
C ALA A 95 5.34 21.60 -9.45
N PRO A 96 5.74 22.54 -10.34
CA PRO A 96 7.10 22.53 -10.88
C PRO A 96 8.20 22.52 -9.83
N GLU A 97 8.02 23.21 -8.73
CA GLU A 97 9.01 23.28 -7.66
C GLU A 97 9.16 21.98 -6.87
N ASN A 98 8.22 21.04 -7.03
CA ASN A 98 8.20 19.78 -6.30
C ASN A 98 8.50 18.57 -7.19
N LEU A 99 8.79 18.76 -8.47
CA LEU A 99 8.96 17.66 -9.41
C LEU A 99 10.07 16.68 -9.03
N GLU A 100 11.08 17.15 -8.30
CA GLU A 100 12.20 16.32 -7.88
C GLU A 100 12.08 15.82 -6.45
N ASN A 101 10.95 16.04 -5.79
CA ASN A 101 10.72 15.58 -4.43
C ASN A 101 10.21 14.14 -4.46
N PRO A 102 11.09 13.13 -4.32
CA PRO A 102 10.71 11.74 -4.63
C PRO A 102 9.67 11.15 -3.70
N GLY A 103 9.70 11.48 -2.42
CA GLY A 103 8.73 10.97 -1.46
C GLY A 103 7.32 11.47 -1.71
N GLY A 104 7.20 12.72 -2.16
CA GLY A 104 5.90 13.35 -2.38
C GLY A 104 5.09 12.71 -3.50
N ARG A 105 5.75 12.28 -4.56
CA ARG A 105 5.08 11.64 -5.70
C ARG A 105 4.45 10.32 -5.30
N GLY A 106 5.19 9.47 -4.57
CA GLY A 106 4.70 8.19 -4.14
C GLY A 106 3.49 8.33 -3.24
N ILE A 107 3.54 9.26 -2.30
CA ILE A 107 2.43 9.47 -1.37
C ILE A 107 1.20 10.02 -2.09
N PHE A 108 1.39 10.92 -3.06
CA PHE A 108 0.30 11.43 -3.88
C PHE A 108 -0.41 10.28 -4.62
N LEU A 109 0.36 9.39 -5.22
CA LEU A 109 -0.16 8.23 -5.94
C LEU A 109 -0.92 7.28 -5.00
N ILE A 110 -0.36 7.02 -3.82
CA ILE A 110 -1.00 6.18 -2.82
C ILE A 110 -2.37 6.76 -2.42
N ARG A 111 -2.44 8.06 -2.16
CA ARG A 111 -3.68 8.71 -1.77
C ARG A 111 -4.71 8.71 -2.89
N HIS A 112 -4.25 8.69 -4.12
CA HIS A 112 -5.14 8.67 -5.27
C HIS A 112 -5.75 7.29 -5.51
N LEU A 113 -5.00 6.22 -5.22
CA LEU A 113 -5.41 4.85 -5.53
C LEU A 113 -6.13 4.14 -4.38
N ALA A 114 -5.80 4.45 -3.13
CA ALA A 114 -6.46 3.86 -1.97
C ALA A 114 -7.72 4.66 -1.62
N ASP A 115 -8.70 4.00 -1.04
CA ASP A 115 -9.91 4.66 -0.58
C ASP A 115 -9.65 5.48 0.68
N GLU A 116 -8.77 4.98 1.57
CA GLU A 116 -8.37 5.70 2.77
C GLU A 116 -6.87 5.51 2.99
N VAL A 117 -6.20 6.55 3.44
CA VAL A 117 -4.77 6.52 3.78
C VAL A 117 -4.60 7.21 5.13
N GLU A 118 -3.92 6.55 6.06
CA GLU A 118 -3.64 7.11 7.37
C GLU A 118 -2.19 6.86 7.75
N PHE A 119 -1.48 7.93 8.16
CA PHE A 119 -0.11 7.85 8.66
C PHE A 119 -0.14 7.89 10.19
N THR A 120 0.61 6.99 10.82
CA THR A 120 0.74 6.91 12.27
C THR A 120 2.22 6.73 12.64
N ASN A 121 2.52 6.71 13.94
CA ASN A 121 3.88 6.53 14.46
C ASN A 121 4.88 7.51 13.84
N ASP A 122 4.50 8.81 13.79
CA ASP A 122 5.35 9.88 13.24
C ASP A 122 5.74 9.63 11.78
N GLY A 123 4.83 9.02 11.02
CA GLY A 123 5.05 8.74 9.61
C GLY A 123 5.76 7.43 9.31
N ARG A 124 6.13 6.65 10.33
CA ARG A 124 6.79 5.36 10.13
C ARG A 124 5.82 4.27 9.70
N LYS A 125 4.53 4.47 9.91
CA LYS A 125 3.50 3.50 9.55
C LYS A 125 2.46 4.18 8.68
N VAL A 126 2.08 3.50 7.58
CA VAL A 126 0.98 3.93 6.74
C VAL A 126 -0.04 2.82 6.64
N GLU A 127 -1.31 3.18 6.76
CA GLU A 127 -2.43 2.27 6.58
C GLU A 127 -3.15 2.64 5.29
N LEU A 128 -3.28 1.67 4.39
CA LEU A 128 -4.00 1.81 3.13
C LEU A 128 -5.24 0.94 3.17
N THR A 129 -6.41 1.54 2.96
CA THR A 129 -7.68 0.82 2.96
C THR A 129 -8.28 0.85 1.56
N PHE A 130 -8.69 -0.33 1.09
CA PHE A 130 -9.37 -0.50 -0.20
C PHE A 130 -10.73 -1.12 0.08
N LEU A 131 -11.80 -0.44 -0.32
CA LEU A 131 -13.15 -0.93 -0.12
C LEU A 131 -13.47 -2.01 -1.17
N LEU A 132 -14.12 -3.06 -0.72
CA LEU A 132 -14.53 -4.15 -1.59
C LEU A 132 -16.01 -4.00 -1.91
N PRO A 133 -16.44 -4.29 -3.15
CA PRO A 133 -17.86 -4.23 -3.48
C PRO A 133 -18.61 -5.32 -2.71
N PRO A 134 -19.90 -5.07 -2.34
CA PRO A 134 -20.70 -6.11 -1.73
C PRO A 134 -20.84 -7.31 -2.68
N ALA A 135 -20.86 -8.52 -2.12
CA ALA A 135 -20.97 -9.75 -2.90
C ALA A 135 -22.22 -9.74 -3.82
N ASN A 136 -23.33 -9.18 -3.34
CA ASN A 136 -24.56 -9.08 -4.13
C ASN A 136 -24.42 -8.11 -5.30
N ALA A 137 -23.71 -7.00 -5.13
CA ALA A 137 -23.48 -6.03 -6.19
C ALA A 137 -22.57 -6.63 -7.27
N GLU A 138 -21.56 -7.40 -6.88
CA GLU A 138 -20.65 -8.07 -7.79
C GLU A 138 -21.38 -9.11 -8.66
N ALA A 139 -22.19 -9.95 -8.03
CA ALA A 139 -23.00 -10.92 -8.76
C ALA A 139 -23.98 -10.24 -9.72
N HIS A 140 -24.53 -9.11 -9.31
CA HIS A 140 -25.44 -8.32 -10.13
C HIS A 140 -24.75 -7.72 -11.34
N GLN A 141 -23.55 -7.22 -11.16
CA GLN A 141 -22.74 -6.68 -12.25
C GLN A 141 -22.40 -7.76 -13.28
N GLY A 142 -22.10 -8.96 -12.83
CA GLY A 142 -21.87 -10.09 -13.70
C GLY A 142 -23.08 -10.39 -14.58
N HIS A 143 -24.26 -10.30 -14.04
CA HIS A 143 -25.50 -10.48 -14.79
C HIS A 143 -25.76 -9.33 -15.77
N ALA A 144 -25.49 -8.12 -15.37
CA ALA A 144 -25.73 -6.94 -16.21
C ALA A 144 -24.81 -6.95 -17.45
N VAL A 145 -23.62 -7.51 -17.32
CA VAL A 145 -22.65 -7.59 -18.41
C VAL A 145 -22.93 -8.80 -19.31
N ALA A 146 -23.53 -9.79 -18.78
CA ALA A 146 -23.86 -10.97 -19.54
C ALA A 146 -25.11 -10.75 -20.39
#